data_71295fdf6180f070bb7ec79400ea4a3b
#
_entry.id   71295fdf6180f070bb7ec79400ea4a3b
#
_cell.length_a   1.000
_cell.length_b   1.000
_cell.length_c   1.000
_cell.angle_alpha   90.00
_cell.angle_beta   90.00
_cell.angle_gamma   90.00
#
_symmetry.space_group_name_H-M   'P 1'
#
loop_
_entity.id
_entity.type
_entity.pdbx_description
1 polymer ?
#
loop_
_entity_poly.entity_id
_entity_poly.type
_entity_poly.pdbx_seq_one_letter_code
_entity_poly.pdbx_strand_id
1 'polypeptide(L)'
;MLSKTLNYYSANAPLLTERYELADVQEIQNLLLKTFTKKSKLLEIGCGSGRDAFFMFSNGYNITAVDGSEIMISESKKIHPELSNNLFHKILPNDLNFDIKFDGVYTIATLMHLDKNDIEKTILSIYDLLNQSGKFLMSVSLSRDDINENGFDEKGRFFLILEQKEWLNMCKNVGFKILKTKINKDGLNRDGITWLILILEK
;
A
#
# COMPACT_ATOMS: atom_id res chain seq x y z
N MET A 1 -3.19 -16.57 -7.34
CA MET A 1 -4.03 -15.46 -6.82
C MET A 1 -3.48 -14.13 -7.31
N LEU A 2 -2.26 -13.77 -6.98
CA LEU A 2 -1.63 -12.50 -7.35
C LEU A 2 -1.67 -12.20 -8.86
N SER A 3 -1.37 -13.17 -9.71
CA SER A 3 -1.36 -12.99 -11.18
C SER A 3 -2.71 -12.50 -11.75
N LYS A 4 -3.85 -13.01 -11.24
CA LYS A 4 -5.18 -12.54 -11.70
C LYS A 4 -5.42 -11.09 -11.28
N THR A 5 -5.05 -10.73 -10.05
CA THR A 5 -5.18 -9.36 -9.54
C THR A 5 -4.30 -8.40 -10.35
N LEU A 6 -3.04 -8.75 -10.61
CA LEU A 6 -2.13 -7.93 -11.43
C LEU A 6 -2.61 -7.80 -12.87
N ASN A 7 -3.18 -8.88 -13.47
CA ASN A 7 -3.77 -8.82 -14.80
C ASN A 7 -4.94 -7.83 -14.86
N TYR A 8 -5.81 -7.83 -13.84
CA TYR A 8 -6.90 -6.85 -13.77
C TYR A 8 -6.36 -5.40 -13.72
N TYR A 9 -5.39 -5.13 -12.85
CA TYR A 9 -4.79 -3.79 -12.73
C TYR A 9 -4.11 -3.37 -14.02
N SER A 10 -3.34 -4.26 -14.65
CA SER A 10 -2.68 -3.99 -15.92
C SER A 10 -3.65 -3.72 -17.07
N ALA A 11 -4.70 -4.53 -17.19
CA ALA A 11 -5.69 -4.39 -18.25
C ALA A 11 -6.55 -3.12 -18.12
N ASN A 12 -6.71 -2.59 -16.92
CA ASN A 12 -7.56 -1.44 -16.61
C ASN A 12 -6.76 -0.21 -16.17
N ALA A 13 -5.44 -0.21 -16.30
CA ALA A 13 -4.57 0.82 -15.73
C ALA A 13 -4.97 2.26 -16.12
N PRO A 14 -5.25 2.60 -17.40
CA PRO A 14 -5.63 3.98 -17.76
C PRO A 14 -6.90 4.45 -17.04
N LEU A 15 -7.92 3.61 -16.98
CA LEU A 15 -9.20 3.94 -16.31
C LEU A 15 -9.04 4.02 -14.79
N LEU A 16 -8.22 3.13 -14.22
CA LEU A 16 -7.99 3.09 -12.78
C LEU A 16 -7.16 4.28 -12.32
N THR A 17 -6.15 4.68 -13.06
CA THR A 17 -5.34 5.85 -12.74
C THR A 17 -6.18 7.12 -12.75
N GLU A 18 -6.99 7.36 -13.78
CA GLU A 18 -7.91 8.49 -13.80
C GLU A 18 -8.84 8.51 -12.57
N ARG A 19 -9.46 7.38 -12.25
CA ARG A 19 -10.33 7.25 -11.08
C ARG A 19 -9.61 7.50 -9.76
N TYR A 20 -8.35 7.05 -9.64
CA TYR A 20 -7.57 7.22 -8.41
C TYR A 20 -7.16 8.68 -8.21
N GLU A 21 -6.78 9.38 -9.27
CA GLU A 21 -6.46 10.81 -9.20
C GLU A 21 -7.66 11.67 -8.77
N LEU A 22 -8.88 11.30 -9.19
CA LEU A 22 -10.11 12.03 -8.85
C LEU A 22 -10.67 11.68 -7.46
N ALA A 23 -10.16 10.64 -6.79
CA ALA A 23 -10.69 10.20 -5.51
C ALA A 23 -10.34 11.16 -4.37
N ASP A 24 -11.33 11.49 -3.53
CA ASP A 24 -11.07 12.22 -2.28
C ASP A 24 -10.39 11.29 -1.26
N VAL A 25 -9.12 11.58 -0.98
CA VAL A 25 -8.28 10.83 -0.05
C VAL A 25 -7.60 11.72 0.99
N GLN A 26 -8.14 12.90 1.21
CA GLN A 26 -7.57 13.90 2.09
C GLN A 26 -7.30 13.36 3.50
N GLU A 27 -8.16 12.47 3.99
CA GLU A 27 -7.99 11.88 5.33
C GLU A 27 -6.70 11.04 5.44
N ILE A 28 -6.43 10.19 4.43
CA ILE A 28 -5.22 9.35 4.41
C ILE A 28 -3.97 10.19 4.15
N GLN A 29 -4.03 11.16 3.26
CA GLN A 29 -2.92 12.08 2.98
C GLN A 29 -2.53 12.91 4.22
N ASN A 30 -3.52 13.44 4.95
CA ASN A 30 -3.28 14.10 6.23
C ASN A 30 -2.66 13.15 7.27
N LEU A 31 -3.03 11.87 7.26
CA LEU A 31 -2.44 10.88 8.16
C LEU A 31 -0.98 10.59 7.79
N LEU A 32 -0.64 10.50 6.50
CA LEU A 32 0.74 10.36 6.03
C LEU A 32 1.61 11.52 6.53
N LEU A 33 1.16 12.78 6.34
CA LEU A 33 1.88 13.96 6.83
C LEU A 33 2.08 13.98 8.35
N LYS A 34 1.12 13.46 9.12
CA LYS A 34 1.21 13.36 10.60
C LYS A 34 2.11 12.22 11.06
N THR A 35 2.25 11.17 10.23
CA THR A 35 3.02 9.97 10.58
C THR A 35 4.50 10.15 10.32
N PHE A 36 4.86 10.76 9.20
CA PHE A 36 6.24 10.86 8.75
C PHE A 36 6.82 12.26 8.96
N THR A 37 8.08 12.30 9.37
CA THR A 37 8.82 13.56 9.54
C THR A 37 9.18 14.14 8.17
N LYS A 38 9.10 15.46 8.00
CA LYS A 38 9.49 16.13 6.76
C LYS A 38 10.91 15.75 6.32
N LYS A 39 11.12 15.65 5.02
CA LYS A 39 12.37 15.26 4.35
C LYS A 39 12.78 13.80 4.55
N SER A 40 11.96 12.98 5.23
CA SER A 40 12.21 11.54 5.34
C SER A 40 12.30 10.87 3.98
N LYS A 41 13.12 9.81 3.90
CA LYS A 41 13.12 8.88 2.78
C LYS A 41 11.98 7.89 2.98
N LEU A 42 11.02 7.91 2.07
CA LEU A 42 9.82 7.08 2.14
C LEU A 42 9.75 6.09 0.99
N LEU A 43 9.21 4.92 1.28
CA LEU A 43 8.83 3.92 0.27
C LEU A 43 7.31 3.75 0.29
N GLU A 44 6.67 3.95 -0.86
CA GLU A 44 5.29 3.55 -1.10
C GLU A 44 5.24 2.19 -1.79
N ILE A 45 4.46 1.27 -1.26
CA ILE A 45 4.25 -0.07 -1.83
C ILE A 45 2.82 -0.19 -2.35
N GLY A 46 2.68 -0.49 -3.65
CA GLY A 46 1.41 -0.53 -4.36
C GLY A 46 0.90 0.88 -4.68
N CYS A 47 1.74 1.68 -5.35
CA CYS A 47 1.46 3.10 -5.57
C CYS A 47 0.35 3.38 -6.57
N GLY A 48 -0.06 2.40 -7.37
CA GLY A 48 -1.13 2.58 -8.36
C GLY A 48 -0.84 3.72 -9.34
N SER A 49 -1.67 4.78 -9.33
CA SER A 49 -1.48 5.97 -10.17
C SER A 49 -0.31 6.85 -9.75
N GLY A 50 0.29 6.63 -8.58
CA GLY A 50 1.32 7.50 -8.02
C GLY A 50 0.79 8.73 -7.27
N ARG A 51 -0.54 8.87 -7.12
CA ARG A 51 -1.20 10.00 -6.48
C ARG A 51 -0.63 10.32 -5.08
N ASP A 52 -0.53 9.33 -4.20
CA ASP A 52 -0.06 9.56 -2.83
C ASP A 52 1.46 9.75 -2.79
N ALA A 53 2.22 9.08 -3.68
CA ALA A 53 3.65 9.35 -3.89
C ALA A 53 3.87 10.79 -4.33
N PHE A 54 3.11 11.28 -5.32
CA PHE A 54 3.22 12.66 -5.80
C PHE A 54 2.82 13.68 -4.74
N PHE A 55 1.76 13.39 -3.99
CA PHE A 55 1.37 14.23 -2.86
C PHE A 55 2.51 14.37 -1.84
N MET A 56 3.15 13.26 -1.45
CA MET A 56 4.26 13.28 -0.49
C MET A 56 5.50 13.98 -1.09
N PHE A 57 5.82 13.72 -2.35
CA PHE A 57 6.91 14.42 -3.06
C PHE A 57 6.70 15.93 -3.07
N SER A 58 5.50 16.41 -3.41
CA SER A 58 5.13 17.82 -3.44
C SER A 58 5.17 18.48 -2.05
N ASN A 59 5.08 17.69 -0.99
CA ASN A 59 5.23 18.14 0.39
C ASN A 59 6.67 18.03 0.92
N GLY A 60 7.66 17.75 0.06
CA GLY A 60 9.09 17.79 0.35
C GLY A 60 9.68 16.52 0.96
N TYR A 61 9.06 15.35 0.71
CA TYR A 61 9.61 14.05 1.09
C TYR A 61 10.45 13.45 -0.05
N ASN A 62 11.46 12.66 0.30
CA ASN A 62 12.21 11.83 -0.64
C ASN A 62 11.44 10.54 -0.88
N ILE A 63 10.69 10.45 -1.98
CA ILE A 63 9.82 9.31 -2.24
C ILE A 63 10.46 8.32 -3.22
N THR A 64 10.31 7.03 -2.93
CA THR A 64 10.43 5.91 -3.86
C THR A 64 9.10 5.20 -3.84
N ALA A 65 8.58 4.78 -4.99
CA ALA A 65 7.30 4.11 -5.05
C ALA A 65 7.34 2.91 -6.00
N VAL A 66 6.64 1.84 -5.62
CA VAL A 66 6.63 0.59 -6.39
C VAL A 66 5.20 0.09 -6.60
N ASP A 67 4.98 -0.57 -7.74
CA ASP A 67 3.75 -1.29 -8.04
C ASP A 67 4.06 -2.60 -8.77
N GLY A 68 3.22 -3.61 -8.58
CA GLY A 68 3.34 -4.92 -9.20
C GLY A 68 2.85 -4.95 -10.66
N SER A 69 2.20 -3.90 -11.14
CA SER A 69 1.78 -3.76 -12.53
C SER A 69 2.68 -2.77 -13.28
N GLU A 70 3.42 -3.28 -14.26
CA GLU A 70 4.28 -2.44 -15.12
C GLU A 70 3.46 -1.39 -15.87
N ILE A 71 2.23 -1.73 -16.26
CA ILE A 71 1.34 -0.80 -16.97
C ILE A 71 0.90 0.33 -16.02
N MET A 72 0.57 0.02 -14.75
CA MET A 72 0.27 1.04 -13.74
C MET A 72 1.46 2.00 -13.57
N ILE A 73 2.67 1.49 -13.46
CA ILE A 73 3.89 2.31 -13.38
C ILE A 73 4.05 3.20 -14.63
N SER A 74 3.78 2.65 -15.82
CA SER A 74 3.84 3.43 -17.06
C SER A 74 2.82 4.57 -17.08
N GLU A 75 1.57 4.29 -16.68
CA GLU A 75 0.53 5.34 -16.58
C GLU A 75 0.86 6.37 -15.49
N SER A 76 1.33 5.92 -14.33
CA SER A 76 1.77 6.81 -13.24
C SER A 76 2.86 7.78 -13.70
N LYS A 77 3.86 7.31 -14.47
CA LYS A 77 4.93 8.17 -15.03
C LYS A 77 4.42 9.20 -16.04
N LYS A 78 3.33 8.91 -16.75
CA LYS A 78 2.69 9.87 -17.66
C LYS A 78 1.97 10.99 -16.90
N ILE A 79 1.30 10.62 -15.80
CA ILE A 79 0.52 11.56 -14.97
C ILE A 79 1.46 12.40 -14.09
N HIS A 80 2.49 11.79 -13.53
CA HIS A 80 3.46 12.42 -12.63
C HIS A 80 4.90 12.29 -13.19
N PRO A 81 5.24 13.00 -14.27
CA PRO A 81 6.56 12.91 -14.91
C PRO A 81 7.72 13.29 -13.97
N GLU A 82 7.45 14.11 -12.94
CA GLU A 82 8.42 14.48 -11.90
C GLU A 82 8.90 13.28 -11.07
N LEU A 83 8.07 12.25 -10.96
CA LEU A 83 8.38 11.01 -10.24
C LEU A 83 8.99 9.92 -11.14
N SER A 84 9.21 10.16 -12.43
CA SER A 84 9.60 9.11 -13.38
C SER A 84 10.82 8.29 -12.95
N ASN A 85 11.77 8.92 -12.26
CA ASN A 85 12.97 8.27 -11.73
C ASN A 85 12.77 7.61 -10.35
N ASN A 86 11.58 7.74 -9.76
CA ASN A 86 11.25 7.27 -8.41
C ASN A 86 10.19 6.17 -8.42
N LEU A 87 9.63 5.86 -9.60
CA LEU A 87 8.58 4.85 -9.80
C LEU A 87 9.15 3.59 -10.43
N PHE A 88 9.01 2.44 -9.75
CA PHE A 88 9.60 1.17 -10.19
C PHE A 88 8.58 0.04 -10.22
N HIS A 89 8.66 -0.81 -11.24
CA HIS A 89 7.94 -2.06 -11.27
C HIS A 89 8.63 -3.07 -10.36
N LYS A 90 7.91 -3.57 -9.33
CA LYS A 90 8.38 -4.58 -8.39
C LYS A 90 7.23 -5.46 -7.91
N ILE A 91 7.37 -6.76 -8.05
CA ILE A 91 6.35 -7.76 -7.67
C ILE A 91 6.65 -8.28 -6.26
N LEU A 92 5.66 -8.14 -5.36
CA LEU A 92 5.74 -8.61 -3.97
C LEU A 92 5.59 -10.14 -3.89
N PRO A 93 6.23 -10.78 -2.92
CA PRO A 93 7.21 -10.26 -1.96
C PRO A 93 8.63 -10.23 -2.52
N ASN A 94 8.90 -10.89 -3.67
CA ASN A 94 10.24 -11.31 -4.08
C ASN A 94 11.13 -10.14 -4.54
N ASP A 95 10.54 -9.09 -5.11
CA ASP A 95 11.31 -7.99 -5.69
C ASP A 95 11.47 -6.80 -4.73
N LEU A 96 10.99 -6.93 -3.48
CA LEU A 96 11.10 -5.86 -2.49
C LEU A 96 12.50 -5.83 -1.87
N ASN A 97 13.49 -5.48 -2.68
CA ASN A 97 14.88 -5.35 -2.33
C ASN A 97 15.43 -3.98 -2.74
N PHE A 98 16.15 -3.35 -1.83
CA PHE A 98 16.82 -2.06 -2.04
C PHE A 98 18.14 -2.04 -1.26
N ASP A 99 19.16 -1.41 -1.84
CA ASP A 99 20.47 -1.22 -1.18
C ASP A 99 20.47 -0.06 -0.16
N ILE A 100 19.33 0.59 0.00
CA ILE A 100 19.13 1.70 0.92
C ILE A 100 18.08 1.36 1.96
N LYS A 101 18.12 2.06 3.10
CA LYS A 101 17.07 2.03 4.12
C LYS A 101 16.17 3.25 4.00
N PHE A 102 14.96 3.10 4.54
CA PHE A 102 13.94 4.13 4.54
C PHE A 102 13.60 4.56 5.99
N ASP A 103 13.23 5.82 6.15
CA ASP A 103 12.74 6.35 7.42
C ASP A 103 11.26 6.02 7.64
N GLY A 104 10.57 5.71 6.56
CA GLY A 104 9.19 5.27 6.58
C GLY A 104 8.80 4.47 5.36
N VAL A 105 7.87 3.55 5.58
CA VAL A 105 7.21 2.78 4.52
C VAL A 105 5.70 2.95 4.68
N TYR A 106 4.97 3.07 3.58
CA TYR A 106 3.52 3.00 3.64
C TYR A 106 2.94 2.18 2.49
N THR A 107 1.79 1.59 2.76
CA THR A 107 1.03 0.80 1.79
C THR A 107 -0.46 1.00 2.03
N ILE A 108 -1.17 1.46 1.01
CA ILE A 108 -2.58 1.78 1.08
C ILE A 108 -3.35 0.84 0.18
N ALA A 109 -4.24 0.03 0.77
CA ALA A 109 -5.12 -0.88 0.04
C ALA A 109 -4.40 -1.90 -0.88
N THR A 110 -3.22 -2.39 -0.48
CA THR A 110 -2.37 -3.26 -1.31
C THR A 110 -2.18 -4.65 -0.72
N LEU A 111 -1.73 -4.77 0.53
CA LEU A 111 -1.29 -6.07 1.09
C LEU A 111 -2.38 -7.13 1.12
N MET A 112 -3.66 -6.75 1.22
CA MET A 112 -4.76 -7.70 1.18
C MET A 112 -4.91 -8.43 -0.17
N HIS A 113 -4.19 -8.05 -1.20
CA HIS A 113 -4.17 -8.75 -2.49
C HIS A 113 -3.19 -9.93 -2.53
N LEU A 114 -2.38 -10.11 -1.49
CA LEU A 114 -1.44 -11.21 -1.33
C LEU A 114 -2.09 -12.33 -0.49
N ASP A 115 -1.57 -13.54 -0.61
CA ASP A 115 -1.87 -14.59 0.36
C ASP A 115 -1.10 -14.36 1.68
N LYS A 116 -1.48 -15.10 2.72
CA LYS A 116 -0.96 -14.90 4.07
C LYS A 116 0.56 -15.06 4.15
N ASN A 117 1.12 -16.06 3.48
CA ASN A 117 2.56 -16.32 3.48
C ASN A 117 3.34 -15.20 2.79
N ASP A 118 2.82 -14.68 1.69
CA ASP A 118 3.45 -13.56 0.97
C ASP A 118 3.29 -12.23 1.73
N ILE A 119 2.21 -12.04 2.50
CA ILE A 119 2.07 -10.91 3.44
C ILE A 119 3.15 -10.98 4.52
N GLU A 120 3.33 -12.14 5.16
CA GLU A 120 4.35 -12.32 6.21
C GLU A 120 5.76 -12.01 5.71
N LYS A 121 6.12 -12.52 4.52
CA LYS A 121 7.41 -12.20 3.88
C LYS A 121 7.54 -10.72 3.57
N THR A 122 6.47 -10.09 3.05
CA THR A 122 6.48 -8.66 2.73
C THR A 122 6.66 -7.81 3.98
N ILE A 123 5.96 -8.13 5.08
CA ILE A 123 6.12 -7.42 6.36
C ILE A 123 7.54 -7.55 6.91
N LEU A 124 8.14 -8.74 6.80
CA LEU A 124 9.55 -8.96 7.19
C LEU A 124 10.50 -8.11 6.33
N SER A 125 10.33 -8.10 5.01
CA SER A 125 11.13 -7.26 4.11
C SER A 125 10.98 -5.78 4.43
N ILE A 126 9.77 -5.31 4.73
CA ILE A 126 9.53 -3.91 5.16
C ILE A 126 10.28 -3.61 6.45
N TYR A 127 10.23 -4.51 7.44
CA TYR A 127 10.97 -4.34 8.68
C TYR A 127 12.48 -4.22 8.42
N ASP A 128 13.02 -5.08 7.57
CA ASP A 128 14.43 -5.03 7.21
C ASP A 128 14.81 -3.74 6.46
N LEU A 129 13.96 -3.24 5.60
CA LEU A 129 14.18 -1.99 4.85
C LEU A 129 14.10 -0.72 5.70
N LEU A 130 13.47 -0.76 6.87
CA LEU A 130 13.37 0.41 7.74
C LEU A 130 14.66 0.67 8.51
N ASN A 131 14.97 1.97 8.69
CA ASN A 131 15.91 2.45 9.69
C ASN A 131 15.39 2.15 11.10
N GLN A 132 16.27 2.17 12.12
CA GLN A 132 15.86 2.11 13.52
C GLN A 132 14.92 3.28 13.83
N SER A 133 13.82 3.00 14.54
CA SER A 133 12.70 3.94 14.80
C SER A 133 11.96 4.39 13.54
N GLY A 134 12.21 3.75 12.40
CA GLY A 134 11.46 3.97 11.18
C GLY A 134 10.02 3.51 11.31
N LYS A 135 9.10 4.18 10.62
CA LYS A 135 7.66 3.93 10.76
C LYS A 135 7.10 3.20 9.55
N PHE A 136 6.15 2.32 9.83
CA PHE A 136 5.35 1.64 8.81
C PHE A 136 3.87 1.98 8.99
N LEU A 137 3.24 2.53 7.96
CA LEU A 137 1.81 2.76 7.90
C LEU A 137 1.18 1.83 6.88
N MET A 138 0.16 1.07 7.28
CA MET A 138 -0.59 0.23 6.35
C MET A 138 -2.09 0.44 6.49
N SER A 139 -2.81 0.30 5.35
CA SER A 139 -4.26 0.26 5.28
C SER A 139 -4.70 -0.99 4.53
N VAL A 140 -5.56 -1.79 5.16
CA VAL A 140 -6.11 -3.05 4.59
C VAL A 140 -7.59 -3.18 4.91
N SER A 141 -8.36 -3.90 4.08
CA SER A 141 -9.76 -4.20 4.38
C SER A 141 -9.88 -5.28 5.45
N LEU A 142 -10.77 -5.07 6.43
CA LEU A 142 -11.15 -6.05 7.46
C LEU A 142 -12.41 -6.82 7.08
N SER A 143 -13.31 -6.21 6.33
CA SER A 143 -14.52 -6.85 5.79
C SER A 143 -14.78 -6.39 4.37
N ARG A 144 -15.41 -7.25 3.59
CA ARG A 144 -15.86 -6.99 2.23
C ARG A 144 -17.02 -7.92 1.91
N ASP A 145 -18.17 -7.35 1.54
CA ASP A 145 -19.34 -8.11 1.12
C ASP A 145 -19.36 -8.37 -0.41
N ASP A 146 -18.42 -7.76 -1.15
CA ASP A 146 -18.30 -7.83 -2.60
C ASP A 146 -17.33 -8.91 -3.09
N ILE A 147 -17.01 -9.91 -2.26
CA ILE A 147 -16.13 -11.04 -2.61
C ILE A 147 -16.85 -12.39 -2.41
N ASN A 148 -16.46 -13.37 -3.19
CA ASN A 148 -16.94 -14.73 -3.05
C ASN A 148 -16.18 -15.51 -1.93
N GLU A 149 -16.58 -16.76 -1.68
CA GLU A 149 -15.96 -17.65 -0.68
C GLU A 149 -14.45 -17.91 -0.88
N ASN A 150 -13.94 -17.73 -2.11
CA ASN A 150 -12.53 -17.88 -2.44
C ASN A 150 -11.76 -16.54 -2.37
N GLY A 151 -12.39 -15.48 -1.90
CA GLY A 151 -11.79 -14.15 -1.74
C GLY A 151 -11.67 -13.34 -3.03
N PHE A 152 -12.39 -13.69 -4.10
CA PHE A 152 -12.37 -12.94 -5.36
C PHE A 152 -13.63 -12.07 -5.51
N ASP A 153 -13.41 -10.82 -5.94
CA ASP A 153 -14.51 -9.97 -6.39
C ASP A 153 -14.96 -10.31 -7.83
N GLU A 154 -16.04 -9.69 -8.29
CA GLU A 154 -16.58 -9.88 -9.64
C GLU A 154 -15.59 -9.52 -10.76
N LYS A 155 -14.58 -8.73 -10.45
CA LYS A 155 -13.52 -8.30 -11.39
C LYS A 155 -12.32 -9.25 -11.39
N GLY A 156 -12.35 -10.31 -10.57
CA GLY A 156 -11.28 -11.29 -10.46
C GLY A 156 -10.09 -10.84 -9.59
N ARG A 157 -10.23 -9.76 -8.81
CA ARG A 157 -9.22 -9.36 -7.83
C ARG A 157 -9.36 -10.22 -6.58
N PHE A 158 -8.24 -10.68 -6.07
CA PHE A 158 -8.18 -11.42 -4.82
C PHE A 158 -8.08 -10.46 -3.61
N PHE A 159 -8.81 -10.78 -2.55
CA PHE A 159 -8.74 -10.08 -1.27
C PHE A 159 -8.66 -11.12 -0.14
N LEU A 160 -7.57 -11.10 0.61
CA LEU A 160 -7.47 -11.84 1.85
C LEU A 160 -8.09 -11.03 2.98
N ILE A 161 -9.12 -11.57 3.60
CA ILE A 161 -9.75 -10.97 4.77
C ILE A 161 -9.22 -11.69 6.01
N LEU A 162 -8.60 -10.93 6.88
CA LEU A 162 -8.09 -11.39 8.18
C LEU A 162 -8.68 -10.53 9.29
N GLU A 163 -8.83 -11.12 10.47
CA GLU A 163 -9.19 -10.36 11.67
C GLU A 163 -8.08 -9.36 12.04
N GLN A 164 -8.46 -8.25 12.68
CA GLN A 164 -7.50 -7.27 13.21
C GLN A 164 -6.38 -7.94 14.03
N LYS A 165 -6.72 -8.92 14.85
CA LYS A 165 -5.75 -9.64 15.70
C LYS A 165 -4.67 -10.36 14.88
N GLU A 166 -5.01 -10.91 13.73
CA GLU A 166 -4.06 -11.60 12.86
C GLU A 166 -3.07 -10.60 12.25
N TRP A 167 -3.54 -9.47 11.72
CA TRP A 167 -2.68 -8.38 11.23
C TRP A 167 -1.72 -7.89 12.31
N LEU A 168 -2.23 -7.64 13.52
CA LEU A 168 -1.40 -7.22 14.65
C LEU A 168 -0.36 -8.26 15.04
N ASN A 169 -0.72 -9.55 15.04
CA ASN A 169 0.20 -10.62 15.39
C ASN A 169 1.32 -10.77 14.35
N MET A 170 1.02 -10.73 13.05
CA MET A 170 2.05 -10.77 12.01
C MET A 170 3.07 -9.64 12.18
N CYS A 171 2.62 -8.41 12.42
CA CYS A 171 3.50 -7.28 12.65
C CYS A 171 4.35 -7.43 13.93
N LYS A 172 3.73 -7.88 15.04
CA LYS A 172 4.45 -8.09 16.31
C LYS A 172 5.48 -9.20 16.22
N ASN A 173 5.16 -10.30 15.52
CA ASN A 173 6.08 -11.44 15.36
C ASN A 173 7.37 -11.05 14.63
N VAL A 174 7.32 -10.08 13.75
CA VAL A 174 8.49 -9.53 13.06
C VAL A 174 9.28 -8.56 13.94
N GLY A 175 8.67 -7.99 14.99
CA GLY A 175 9.32 -7.08 15.94
C GLY A 175 8.77 -5.65 15.95
N PHE A 176 7.72 -5.36 15.16
CA PHE A 176 7.12 -4.04 15.17
C PHE A 176 6.42 -3.71 16.50
N LYS A 177 6.63 -2.49 16.97
CA LYS A 177 5.82 -1.87 18.02
C LYS A 177 4.59 -1.22 17.40
N ILE A 178 3.41 -1.50 17.95
CA ILE A 178 2.17 -0.89 17.51
C ILE A 178 2.03 0.50 18.13
N LEU A 179 2.04 1.55 17.32
CA LEU A 179 1.85 2.93 17.79
C LEU A 179 0.38 3.32 17.76
N LYS A 180 -0.34 2.91 16.71
CA LYS A 180 -1.76 3.28 16.53
C LYS A 180 -2.50 2.23 15.73
N THR A 181 -3.75 2.03 16.11
CA THR A 181 -4.73 1.21 15.40
C THR A 181 -6.00 2.03 15.22
N LYS A 182 -6.57 2.06 14.01
CA LYS A 182 -7.83 2.73 13.72
C LYS A 182 -8.65 1.86 12.77
N ILE A 183 -9.95 1.72 13.03
CA ILE A 183 -10.90 1.11 12.11
C ILE A 183 -11.76 2.24 11.54
N ASN A 184 -11.86 2.28 10.21
CA ASN A 184 -12.66 3.26 9.48
C ASN A 184 -13.70 2.54 8.63
N LYS A 185 -14.82 3.24 8.37
CA LYS A 185 -15.72 2.91 7.27
C LYS A 185 -15.03 3.19 5.93
N ASP A 186 -15.57 2.65 4.86
CA ASP A 186 -15.07 2.92 3.52
C ASP A 186 -15.23 4.40 3.14
N GLY A 187 -14.14 5.03 2.70
CA GLY A 187 -14.15 6.44 2.30
C GLY A 187 -14.96 6.73 1.02
N LEU A 188 -15.29 5.69 0.25
CA LEU A 188 -16.18 5.79 -0.92
C LEU A 188 -17.62 5.41 -0.59
N ASN A 189 -17.98 5.29 0.70
CA ASN A 189 -19.31 4.94 1.19
C ASN A 189 -19.88 3.63 0.60
N ARG A 190 -19.02 2.65 0.28
CA ARG A 190 -19.46 1.31 -0.12
C ARG A 190 -19.87 0.54 1.13
N ASP A 191 -21.07 -0.04 1.11
CA ASP A 191 -21.56 -0.86 2.20
C ASP A 191 -20.71 -2.13 2.37
N GLY A 192 -20.67 -2.69 3.60
CA GLY A 192 -19.99 -3.94 3.89
C GLY A 192 -18.45 -3.87 3.89
N ILE A 193 -17.84 -2.72 3.59
CA ILE A 193 -16.38 -2.56 3.58
C ILE A 193 -15.92 -1.75 4.78
N THR A 194 -15.02 -2.35 5.58
CA THR A 194 -14.33 -1.66 6.67
C THR A 194 -12.82 -1.76 6.49
N TRP A 195 -12.11 -0.75 6.98
CA TRP A 195 -10.67 -0.61 6.82
C TRP A 195 -9.96 -0.60 8.16
N LEU A 196 -8.85 -1.32 8.23
CA LEU A 196 -7.88 -1.25 9.33
C LEU A 196 -6.72 -0.35 8.89
N ILE A 197 -6.38 0.62 9.73
CA ILE A 197 -5.14 1.39 9.61
C ILE A 197 -4.26 1.05 10.79
N LEU A 198 -3.01 0.68 10.52
CA LEU A 198 -1.96 0.46 11.51
C LEU A 198 -0.83 1.45 11.29
N ILE A 199 -0.32 2.03 12.38
CA ILE A 199 0.95 2.76 12.41
C ILE A 199 1.88 2.03 13.37
N LEU A 200 3.04 1.65 12.88
CA LEU A 200 4.00 0.75 13.48
C LEU A 200 5.37 1.43 13.53
N GLU A 201 6.23 1.00 14.46
CA GLU A 201 7.61 1.46 14.59
C GLU A 201 8.55 0.26 14.72
N LYS A 202 9.70 0.33 14.02
CA LYS A 202 10.79 -0.64 14.13
C LYS A 202 11.61 -0.44 15.39
#